data_41d17ba4c096f0d5f86d301d198cbfeb
#
_entry.id   41d17ba4c096f0d5f86d301d198cbfeb
#
_cell.length_a   1.000
_cell.length_b   1.000
_cell.length_c   1.000
_cell.angle_alpha   90.00
_cell.angle_beta   90.00
_cell.angle_gamma   90.00
#
_symmetry.space_group_name_H-M   'P 1'
#
loop_
_entity.id
_entity.type
_entity.pdbx_description
1 polymer ?
#
loop_
_entity_poly.entity_id
_entity_poly.type
_entity_poly.pdbx_seq_one_letter_code
_entity_poly.pdbx_strand_id
1 'polypeptide(L)'
;MESAAIHSSEVHEVDSGIPIYSPPYKPEFSDEDNKAIIDAINAANLDLIWIGMTAPKQEKWTYSHCNELNIHCHVGTIGAVFDFFAGTVERAPIWWQDHGLEWLYRLIKEPKRMWRRYIIGNTLFLWNMVKE
;
A
#
# COMPACT_ATOMS: atom_id res chain seq x y z
N MET A 1 8.03 5.23 25.83
CA MET A 1 8.52 4.03 25.09
C MET A 1 8.70 4.45 23.65
N GLU A 2 9.95 4.70 23.27
CA GLU A 2 10.32 5.06 21.90
C GLU A 2 10.07 3.87 20.98
N SER A 3 9.16 4.06 20.01
CA SER A 3 9.06 3.18 18.87
C SER A 3 10.32 3.38 18.03
N ALA A 4 11.28 2.47 18.14
CA ALA A 4 12.42 2.44 17.26
C ALA A 4 11.93 2.24 15.83
N ALA A 5 11.89 3.32 15.06
CA ALA A 5 11.75 3.24 13.63
C ALA A 5 12.97 2.48 13.11
N ILE A 6 12.77 1.25 12.68
CA ILE A 6 13.79 0.48 11.97
C ILE A 6 14.03 1.19 10.63
N HIS A 7 15.05 1.99 10.61
CA HIS A 7 15.49 2.77 9.46
C HIS A 7 16.58 1.97 8.74
N SER A 8 16.21 0.83 8.16
CA SER A 8 17.15 0.09 7.33
C SER A 8 16.45 -0.25 6.01
N SER A 9 16.93 0.37 4.95
CA SER A 9 16.66 -0.03 3.57
C SER A 9 17.44 -1.32 3.23
N GLU A 10 17.27 -2.35 4.06
CA GLU A 10 17.89 -3.65 3.88
C GLU A 10 16.81 -4.68 3.56
N VAL A 11 17.18 -5.62 2.70
CA VAL A 11 16.34 -6.79 2.43
C VAL A 11 16.41 -7.69 3.65
N HIS A 12 15.28 -7.84 4.33
CA HIS A 12 15.14 -8.77 5.44
C HIS A 12 14.49 -10.06 4.95
N GLU A 13 15.07 -11.18 5.32
CA GLU A 13 14.49 -12.49 5.11
C GLU A 13 13.71 -12.86 6.38
N VAL A 14 12.41 -13.09 6.23
CA VAL A 14 11.59 -13.62 7.33
C VAL A 14 11.80 -15.14 7.40
N ASP A 15 11.56 -15.75 8.55
CA ASP A 15 11.68 -17.22 8.79
C ASP A 15 11.00 -18.12 7.74
N SER A 16 10.13 -17.54 6.90
CA SER A 16 9.46 -18.21 5.78
C SER A 16 10.27 -18.24 4.47
N GLY A 17 11.46 -17.65 4.42
CA GLY A 17 12.25 -17.53 3.19
C GLY A 17 11.70 -16.51 2.18
N ILE A 18 10.78 -15.64 2.59
CA ILE A 18 10.20 -14.59 1.75
C ILE A 18 11.02 -13.31 1.91
N PRO A 19 11.65 -12.80 0.84
CA PRO A 19 12.39 -11.54 0.92
C PRO A 19 11.43 -10.37 1.12
N ILE A 20 11.70 -9.53 2.11
CA ILE A 20 10.95 -8.29 2.39
C ILE A 20 11.89 -7.11 2.27
N TYR A 21 11.52 -6.13 1.47
CA TYR A 21 12.19 -4.86 1.36
C TYR A 21 11.31 -3.74 1.89
N SER A 22 11.81 -2.96 2.84
CA SER A 22 11.10 -1.82 3.43
C SER A 22 11.78 -0.51 3.02
N PRO A 23 11.28 0.20 2.01
CA PRO A 23 11.82 1.49 1.64
C PRO A 23 11.57 2.54 2.74
N PRO A 24 12.34 3.63 2.78
CA PRO A 24 12.14 4.68 3.76
C PRO A 24 10.74 5.31 3.60
N TYR A 25 10.11 5.65 4.72
CA TYR A 25 8.79 6.28 4.71
C TYR A 25 8.90 7.75 4.30
N LYS A 26 8.66 8.03 3.02
CA LYS A 26 8.71 9.37 2.43
C LYS A 26 7.47 9.59 1.55
N PRO A 27 6.97 10.83 1.40
CA PRO A 27 5.88 11.13 0.46
C PRO A 27 6.24 10.78 -0.99
N GLU A 28 7.47 11.08 -1.39
CA GLU A 28 8.04 10.74 -2.69
C GLU A 28 9.42 10.12 -2.50
N PHE A 29 9.78 9.19 -3.37
CA PHE A 29 11.10 8.58 -3.37
C PHE A 29 12.06 9.38 -4.23
N SER A 30 13.31 9.51 -3.78
CA SER A 30 14.39 10.04 -4.61
C SER A 30 14.79 9.02 -5.70
N ASP A 31 15.56 9.46 -6.68
CA ASP A 31 16.08 8.57 -7.73
C ASP A 31 16.95 7.44 -7.13
N GLU A 32 17.66 7.74 -6.06
CA GLU A 32 18.46 6.77 -5.31
C GLU A 32 17.58 5.73 -4.61
N ASP A 33 16.49 6.18 -3.96
CA ASP A 33 15.54 5.28 -3.32
C ASP A 33 14.86 4.38 -4.37
N ASN A 34 14.44 4.95 -5.51
CA ASN A 34 13.83 4.20 -6.60
C ASN A 34 14.79 3.15 -7.16
N LYS A 35 16.03 3.52 -7.39
CA LYS A 35 17.06 2.59 -7.85
C LYS A 35 17.29 1.46 -6.87
N ALA A 36 17.38 1.75 -5.58
CA ALA A 36 17.56 0.72 -4.55
C ALA A 36 16.38 -0.27 -4.50
N ILE A 37 15.15 0.23 -4.64
CA ILE A 37 13.95 -0.62 -4.71
C ILE A 37 13.99 -1.52 -5.96
N ILE A 38 14.29 -0.95 -7.13
CA ILE A 38 14.35 -1.66 -8.40
C ILE A 38 15.46 -2.72 -8.38
N ASP A 39 16.63 -2.37 -7.88
CA ASP A 39 17.76 -3.29 -7.76
C ASP A 39 17.42 -4.46 -6.82
N ALA A 40 16.77 -4.20 -5.69
CA ALA A 40 16.33 -5.22 -4.77
C ALA A 40 15.31 -6.19 -5.40
N ILE A 41 14.34 -5.67 -6.15
CA ILE A 41 13.34 -6.47 -6.86
C ILE A 41 13.99 -7.33 -7.94
N ASN A 42 14.87 -6.73 -8.76
CA ASN A 42 15.53 -7.44 -9.86
C ASN A 42 16.49 -8.52 -9.36
N ALA A 43 17.11 -8.33 -8.20
CA ALA A 43 18.01 -9.31 -7.61
C ALA A 43 17.28 -10.52 -6.99
N ALA A 44 16.02 -10.36 -6.61
CA ALA A 44 15.30 -11.38 -5.84
C ALA A 44 14.72 -12.54 -6.67
N ASN A 45 14.70 -12.43 -8.02
CA ASN A 45 14.19 -13.45 -8.94
C ASN A 45 12.84 -14.05 -8.53
N LEU A 46 11.81 -13.20 -8.50
CA LEU A 46 10.51 -13.48 -7.90
C LEU A 46 9.49 -14.05 -8.90
N ASP A 47 8.62 -14.94 -8.42
CA ASP A 47 7.42 -15.41 -9.14
C ASP A 47 6.20 -14.51 -8.88
N LEU A 48 6.19 -13.81 -7.75
CA LEU A 48 5.13 -12.93 -7.33
C LEU A 48 5.69 -11.81 -6.45
N ILE A 49 5.29 -10.57 -6.73
CA ILE A 49 5.66 -9.42 -5.91
C ILE A 49 4.41 -8.70 -5.39
N TRP A 50 4.41 -8.40 -4.11
CA TRP A 50 3.40 -7.58 -3.47
C TRP A 50 3.97 -6.21 -3.12
N ILE A 51 3.35 -5.16 -3.65
CA ILE A 51 3.73 -3.77 -3.36
C ILE A 51 2.69 -3.16 -2.42
N GLY A 52 3.10 -2.94 -1.16
CA GLY A 52 2.27 -2.38 -0.12
C GLY A 52 2.72 -0.97 0.24
N MET A 53 2.25 0.02 -0.50
CA MET A 53 2.41 1.44 -0.18
C MET A 53 1.02 2.07 0.00
N THR A 54 0.97 3.35 0.35
CA THR A 54 -0.32 4.07 0.41
C THR A 54 -0.82 4.35 -1.01
N ALA A 55 -2.09 4.07 -1.28
CA ALA A 55 -2.72 4.49 -2.53
C ALA A 55 -2.83 6.04 -2.60
N PRO A 56 -2.61 6.68 -3.73
CA PRO A 56 -2.31 6.17 -5.07
C PRO A 56 -0.80 6.04 -5.37
N LYS A 57 0.07 6.11 -4.35
CA LYS A 57 1.53 6.09 -4.53
C LYS A 57 2.00 4.77 -5.15
N GLN A 58 1.47 3.64 -4.67
CA GLN A 58 1.84 2.31 -5.14
C GLN A 58 1.52 2.10 -6.62
N GLU A 59 0.35 2.52 -7.06
CA GLU A 59 -0.07 2.39 -8.45
C GLU A 59 0.77 3.28 -9.37
N LYS A 60 1.01 4.52 -8.96
CA LYS A 60 1.84 5.47 -9.71
C LYS A 60 3.28 4.97 -9.82
N TRP A 61 3.85 4.53 -8.71
CA TRP A 61 5.22 4.02 -8.68
C TRP A 61 5.38 2.79 -9.57
N THR A 62 4.49 1.82 -9.44
CA THR A 62 4.50 0.60 -10.26
C THR A 62 4.38 0.92 -11.74
N TYR A 63 3.46 1.81 -12.12
CA TYR A 63 3.27 2.22 -13.50
C TYR A 63 4.50 2.94 -14.08
N SER A 64 5.12 3.83 -13.31
CA SER A 64 6.28 4.60 -13.77
C SER A 64 7.53 3.74 -13.95
N HIS A 65 7.70 2.70 -13.14
CA HIS A 65 8.92 1.90 -13.12
C HIS A 65 8.74 0.48 -13.66
N CYS A 66 7.56 0.11 -14.18
CA CYS A 66 7.31 -1.26 -14.67
C CYS A 66 8.29 -1.70 -15.77
N ASN A 67 8.76 -0.78 -16.59
CA ASN A 67 9.72 -1.07 -17.66
C ASN A 67 11.16 -1.26 -17.17
N GLU A 68 11.47 -0.81 -15.97
CA GLU A 68 12.79 -0.93 -15.33
C GLU A 68 12.90 -2.21 -14.50
N LEU A 69 11.76 -2.82 -14.19
CA LEU A 69 11.68 -4.09 -13.48
C LEU A 69 11.93 -5.24 -14.47
N ASN A 70 13.08 -5.90 -14.32
CA ASN A 70 13.40 -7.09 -15.11
C ASN A 70 12.78 -8.33 -14.46
N ILE A 71 11.45 -8.35 -14.39
CA ILE A 71 10.68 -9.42 -13.75
C ILE A 71 9.74 -10.08 -14.76
N HIS A 72 9.58 -11.39 -14.63
CA HIS A 72 8.59 -12.20 -15.35
C HIS A 72 7.52 -12.72 -14.39
N CYS A 73 7.21 -11.95 -13.35
CA CYS A 73 6.30 -12.33 -12.29
C CYS A 73 5.02 -11.47 -12.28
N HIS A 74 4.04 -11.93 -11.52
CA HIS A 74 2.84 -11.11 -11.24
C HIS A 74 3.14 -10.03 -10.21
N VAL A 75 2.67 -8.81 -10.46
CA VAL A 75 2.80 -7.67 -9.55
C VAL A 75 1.42 -7.31 -9.01
N GLY A 76 1.26 -7.37 -7.70
CA GLY A 76 0.04 -6.96 -7.00
C GLY A 76 0.27 -5.74 -6.13
N THR A 77 -0.56 -4.71 -6.28
CA THR A 77 -0.60 -3.54 -5.39
C THR A 77 -1.72 -3.74 -4.38
N ILE A 78 -1.39 -3.87 -3.10
CA ILE A 78 -2.37 -4.34 -2.10
C ILE A 78 -2.65 -3.38 -0.94
N GLY A 79 -2.09 -2.21 -0.90
CA GLY A 79 -2.41 -1.21 0.12
C GLY A 79 -2.43 -1.76 1.55
N ALA A 80 -3.49 -1.45 2.29
CA ALA A 80 -3.63 -1.76 3.71
C ALA A 80 -3.97 -3.23 4.05
N VAL A 81 -3.94 -4.15 3.10
CA VAL A 81 -4.27 -5.58 3.38
C VAL A 81 -3.28 -6.17 4.37
N PHE A 82 -2.01 -5.84 4.26
CA PHE A 82 -0.99 -6.29 5.20
C PHE A 82 -1.19 -5.75 6.61
N ASP A 83 -1.66 -4.51 6.75
CA ASP A 83 -1.95 -3.91 8.06
C ASP A 83 -3.06 -4.66 8.79
N PHE A 84 -4.06 -5.13 8.05
CA PHE A 84 -5.13 -5.97 8.61
C PHE A 84 -4.63 -7.36 8.98
N PHE A 85 -3.77 -7.94 8.16
CA PHE A 85 -3.20 -9.27 8.43
C PHE A 85 -2.25 -9.23 9.63
N ALA A 86 -1.45 -8.18 9.75
CA ALA A 86 -0.54 -7.97 10.88
C ALA A 86 -1.26 -7.54 12.17
N GLY A 87 -2.57 -7.27 12.11
CA GLY A 87 -3.35 -6.81 13.26
C GLY A 87 -3.00 -5.40 13.75
N THR A 88 -2.24 -4.64 12.96
CA THR A 88 -1.86 -3.25 13.28
C THR A 88 -3.03 -2.28 13.12
N VAL A 89 -4.01 -2.63 12.29
CA VAL A 89 -5.25 -1.89 12.11
C VAL A 89 -6.43 -2.78 12.49
N GLU A 90 -7.19 -2.35 13.49
CA GLU A 90 -8.41 -3.04 13.89
C GLU A 90 -9.47 -2.95 12.78
N ARG A 91 -10.00 -4.10 12.39
CA ARG A 91 -11.18 -4.12 11.51
C ARG A 91 -12.42 -3.69 12.30
N ALA A 92 -13.40 -3.19 11.56
CA ALA A 92 -14.70 -2.94 12.14
C ALA A 92 -15.27 -4.24 12.78
N PRO A 93 -16.04 -4.15 13.87
CA PRO A 93 -16.75 -5.29 14.42
C PRO A 93 -17.55 -6.04 13.36
N ILE A 94 -17.73 -7.35 13.51
CA ILE A 94 -18.36 -8.22 12.52
C ILE A 94 -19.74 -7.69 12.09
N TRP A 95 -20.52 -7.17 13.01
CA TRP A 95 -21.83 -6.58 12.73
C TRP A 95 -21.76 -5.45 11.68
N TRP A 96 -20.75 -4.57 11.76
CA TRP A 96 -20.56 -3.48 10.79
C TRP A 96 -20.09 -4.02 9.43
N GLN A 97 -19.32 -5.10 9.44
CA GLN A 97 -18.86 -5.76 8.22
C GLN A 97 -20.02 -6.43 7.49
N ASP A 98 -20.87 -7.18 8.19
CA ASP A 98 -22.02 -7.90 7.65
C ASP A 98 -23.08 -6.97 7.03
N HIS A 99 -23.19 -5.75 7.56
CA HIS A 99 -24.11 -4.73 7.04
C HIS A 99 -23.47 -3.81 5.99
N GLY A 100 -22.22 -4.05 5.58
CA GLY A 100 -21.52 -3.21 4.62
C GLY A 100 -21.20 -1.82 5.13
N LEU A 101 -21.24 -1.59 6.45
CA LEU A 101 -21.03 -0.31 7.11
C LEU A 101 -19.57 -0.11 7.60
N GLU A 102 -18.63 -0.93 7.13
CA GLU A 102 -17.22 -0.82 7.50
C GLU A 102 -16.63 0.57 7.15
N TRP A 103 -17.05 1.14 6.02
CA TRP A 103 -16.67 2.49 5.60
C TRP A 103 -17.12 3.56 6.59
N LEU A 104 -18.34 3.42 7.16
CA LEU A 104 -18.88 4.36 8.14
C LEU A 104 -18.13 4.25 9.47
N TYR A 105 -17.80 3.04 9.90
CA TYR A 105 -16.98 2.81 11.09
C TYR A 105 -15.61 3.49 10.96
N ARG A 106 -14.95 3.37 9.79
CA ARG A 106 -13.69 4.05 9.51
C ARG A 106 -13.83 5.57 9.48
N LEU A 107 -14.93 6.07 8.92
CA LEU A 107 -15.22 7.51 8.91
C LEU A 107 -15.37 8.07 10.32
N ILE A 108 -15.99 7.33 11.23
CA ILE A 108 -16.15 7.72 12.63
C ILE A 108 -14.80 7.70 13.38
N LYS A 109 -13.96 6.69 13.12
CA LYS A 109 -12.64 6.60 13.76
C LYS A 109 -11.63 7.63 13.25
N GLU A 110 -11.64 7.90 11.95
CA GLU A 110 -10.69 8.82 11.30
C GLU A 110 -11.40 9.87 10.42
N PRO A 111 -12.21 10.78 11.00
CA PRO A 111 -13.06 11.67 10.23
C PRO A 111 -12.28 12.60 9.29
N LYS A 112 -11.17 13.19 9.75
CA LYS A 112 -10.37 14.13 8.96
C LYS A 112 -9.74 13.53 7.71
N ARG A 113 -9.33 12.26 7.79
CA ARG A 113 -8.68 11.54 6.69
C ARG A 113 -9.69 10.97 5.70
N MET A 114 -10.81 10.44 6.22
CA MET A 114 -11.81 9.73 5.45
C MET A 114 -12.86 10.62 4.80
N TRP A 115 -13.21 11.74 5.43
CA TRP A 115 -14.17 12.72 4.93
C TRP A 115 -13.86 13.13 3.48
N ARG A 116 -12.63 13.56 3.24
CA ARG A 116 -12.22 14.04 1.91
C ARG A 116 -12.28 12.94 0.85
N ARG A 117 -11.91 11.73 1.23
CA ARG A 117 -11.90 10.57 0.34
C ARG A 117 -13.31 10.09 0.01
N TYR A 118 -14.20 10.02 1.00
CA TYR A 118 -15.55 9.50 0.79
C TYR A 118 -16.51 10.53 0.19
N ILE A 119 -16.47 11.77 0.63
CA ILE A 119 -17.42 12.77 0.13
C ILE A 119 -16.96 13.35 -1.19
N ILE A 120 -15.74 13.86 -1.27
CA ILE A 120 -15.26 14.47 -2.51
C ILE A 120 -15.01 13.41 -3.58
N GLY A 121 -14.33 12.31 -3.25
CA GLY A 121 -14.00 11.25 -4.19
C GLY A 121 -15.22 10.56 -4.77
N ASN A 122 -16.18 10.17 -3.93
CA ASN A 122 -17.41 9.51 -4.40
C ASN A 122 -18.32 10.46 -5.18
N THR A 123 -18.41 11.73 -4.77
CA THR A 123 -19.21 12.72 -5.51
C THR A 123 -18.64 12.98 -6.89
N LEU A 124 -17.32 13.12 -7.01
CA LEU A 124 -16.65 13.28 -8.31
C LEU A 124 -16.79 12.03 -9.19
N PHE A 125 -16.72 10.85 -8.60
CA PHE A 125 -16.93 9.59 -9.33
C PHE A 125 -18.35 9.51 -9.89
N LEU A 126 -19.36 9.75 -9.05
CA LEU A 126 -20.77 9.76 -9.49
C LEU A 126 -21.02 10.83 -10.53
N TRP A 127 -20.45 12.03 -10.37
CA TRP A 127 -20.57 13.09 -11.35
C TRP A 127 -19.99 12.71 -12.72
N ASN A 128 -18.84 12.06 -12.74
CA ASN A 128 -18.22 11.60 -13.97
C ASN A 128 -19.04 10.47 -14.62
N MET A 129 -19.62 9.56 -13.84
CA MET A 129 -20.49 8.51 -14.36
C MET A 129 -21.78 9.03 -15.01
N VAL A 130 -22.34 10.12 -14.48
CA VAL A 130 -23.57 10.73 -15.04
C VAL A 130 -23.27 11.54 -16.31
N LYS A 131 -22.01 11.92 -16.53
CA LYS A 131 -21.59 12.77 -17.63
C LYS A 131 -21.20 11.99 -18.89
N GLU A 132 -20.98 10.69 -18.76
CA GLU A 132 -20.79 9.74 -19.88
C GLU A 132 -22.15 9.21 -20.38
#